data_838a6f6216a416db2cfa21ab47ee634c
#
_entry.id   838a6f6216a416db2cfa21ab47ee634c
#
_cell.length_a   1.000
_cell.length_b   1.000
_cell.length_c   1.000
_cell.angle_alpha   90.00
_cell.angle_beta   90.00
_cell.angle_gamma   90.00
#
_symmetry.space_group_name_H-M   'P 1'
#
loop_
_entity.id
_entity.type
_entity.pdbx_description
1 polymer ?
#
loop_
_entity_poly.entity_id
_entity_poly.type
_entity_poly.pdbx_seq_one_letter_code
_entity_poly.pdbx_strand_id
1 'polypeptide(L)'
;ASDVYKRQETDLMIGFFGYDLLCNLIGLKTVNQKKSTFYKGIFYKPETIIKIRDNIKIVSKLKHKKLKISFQKTQVSSPFKMNIKFPKYQKIFDYFSRKIRQGETYQIKICTKYRNKSKINPINFFWKLMKVNASPEAFMIRDKDYSIVSCSPETLINKKGSNIFTKPIAGTLKKNNGLDKKKALKFFKNNIKETKEHNMIVDMERSDLSKICKPGTVKIFKKKFVEEYKHLYHYVTLVKGQLINKIDLKDIIKSMMPGGSVIGCPKIRTLELLNNQENEDRNIYTGSFGFIKYNKDMRFNIIIRSILNYKNFSEISAASGVVLDSTAKKEFNENYIKAKSLLELYLSLIHI
;
A
#
# COMPACT_ATOMS: atom_id res chain seq x y z
N ALA A 1 1.05 33.61 20.76
CA ALA A 1 1.05 33.20 19.34
C ALA A 1 2.03 32.03 19.05
N SER A 2 3.24 32.03 19.63
CA SER A 2 4.25 30.97 19.36
C SER A 2 3.84 29.58 19.86
N ASP A 3 3.15 29.47 21.00
CA ASP A 3 2.74 28.16 21.56
C ASP A 3 1.52 27.57 20.84
N VAL A 4 0.60 28.40 20.38
CA VAL A 4 -0.53 27.96 19.54
C VAL A 4 -0.02 27.44 18.20
N TYR A 5 0.97 28.10 17.59
CA TYR A 5 1.59 27.67 16.35
C TYR A 5 2.38 26.36 16.49
N LYS A 6 3.11 26.19 17.60
CA LYS A 6 3.80 24.94 17.94
C LYS A 6 2.83 23.77 18.18
N ARG A 7 1.70 24.01 18.84
CA ARG A 7 0.64 23.02 19.03
C ARG A 7 0.05 22.56 17.70
N GLN A 8 -0.18 23.48 16.75
CA GLN A 8 -0.72 23.15 15.43
C GLN A 8 0.20 22.25 14.58
N GLU A 9 1.51 22.41 14.67
CA GLU A 9 2.46 21.55 13.91
C GLU A 9 2.58 20.14 14.45
N THR A 10 2.39 19.90 15.74
CA THR A 10 2.41 18.58 16.38
C THR A 10 1.03 17.93 16.46
N ASP A 11 -0.03 18.67 16.13
CA ASP A 11 -1.40 18.18 16.23
C ASP A 11 -1.78 17.39 14.96
N LEU A 12 -1.17 16.24 14.82
CA LEU A 12 -1.48 15.28 13.79
C LEU A 12 -1.59 13.88 14.38
N MET A 13 -2.35 13.05 13.72
CA MET A 13 -2.41 11.61 13.96
C MET A 13 -1.70 10.90 12.82
N ILE A 14 -0.81 9.96 13.13
CA ILE A 14 -0.09 9.14 12.16
C ILE A 14 -0.27 7.67 12.47
N GLY A 15 -0.56 6.85 11.45
CA GLY A 15 -0.81 5.44 11.69
C GLY A 15 -1.32 4.72 10.46
N PHE A 16 -1.98 3.59 10.69
CA PHE A 16 -2.47 2.76 9.61
C PHE A 16 -3.88 2.22 9.87
N PHE A 17 -4.59 1.96 8.77
CA PHE A 17 -5.78 1.14 8.70
C PHE A 17 -5.41 -0.19 8.04
N GLY A 18 -5.65 -1.31 8.72
CA GLY A 18 -5.50 -2.64 8.13
C GLY A 18 -6.65 -2.98 7.19
N TYR A 19 -6.41 -3.89 6.26
CA TYR A 19 -7.39 -4.32 5.27
C TYR A 19 -8.71 -4.80 5.88
N ASP A 20 -8.64 -5.63 6.90
CA ASP A 20 -9.83 -6.25 7.49
C ASP A 20 -10.72 -5.22 8.22
N LEU A 21 -10.12 -4.17 8.82
CA LEU A 21 -10.88 -3.05 9.35
C LEU A 21 -11.63 -2.30 8.25
N LEU A 22 -10.96 -2.07 7.11
CA LEU A 22 -11.56 -1.36 5.98
C LEU A 22 -12.73 -2.13 5.38
N CYS A 23 -12.61 -3.45 5.27
CA CYS A 23 -13.73 -4.32 4.87
C CYS A 23 -14.94 -4.20 5.81
N ASN A 24 -14.69 -4.18 7.12
CA ASN A 24 -15.76 -4.03 8.12
C ASN A 24 -16.43 -2.65 8.04
N LEU A 25 -15.66 -1.58 7.82
CA LEU A 25 -16.19 -0.21 7.70
C LEU A 25 -17.13 -0.02 6.53
N ILE A 26 -16.93 -0.75 5.44
CA ILE A 26 -17.82 -0.72 4.25
C ILE A 26 -18.99 -1.71 4.36
N GLY A 27 -19.13 -2.39 5.51
CA GLY A 27 -20.28 -3.26 5.80
C GLY A 27 -20.15 -4.68 5.26
N LEU A 28 -18.96 -5.09 4.82
CA LEU A 28 -18.73 -6.47 4.40
C LEU A 28 -18.66 -7.38 5.63
N LYS A 29 -19.61 -8.28 5.76
CA LYS A 29 -19.54 -9.36 6.74
C LYS A 29 -18.51 -10.37 6.26
N THR A 30 -17.47 -10.61 7.05
CA THR A 30 -16.55 -11.73 6.81
C THR A 30 -17.28 -13.03 7.08
N VAL A 31 -17.45 -13.85 6.06
CA VAL A 31 -18.15 -15.16 6.15
C VAL A 31 -17.39 -16.10 7.10
N ASN A 32 -16.09 -16.00 7.15
CA ASN A 32 -15.24 -16.68 8.11
C ASN A 32 -14.82 -15.69 9.20
N GLN A 33 -15.11 -15.99 10.48
CA GLN A 33 -14.50 -15.27 11.60
C GLN A 33 -13.00 -15.57 11.61
N LYS A 34 -12.27 -14.89 10.76
CA LYS A 34 -10.81 -14.96 10.73
C LYS A 34 -10.30 -14.39 12.06
N LYS A 35 -9.64 -15.21 12.86
CA LYS A 35 -8.94 -14.71 14.05
C LYS A 35 -7.86 -13.76 13.57
N SER A 36 -8.09 -12.46 13.73
CA SER A 36 -7.06 -11.47 13.46
C SER A 36 -5.86 -11.72 14.36
N THR A 37 -4.70 -11.89 13.76
CA THR A 37 -3.45 -12.14 14.48
C THR A 37 -2.71 -10.84 14.81
N PHE A 38 -3.14 -9.72 14.22
CA PHE A 38 -2.51 -8.42 14.36
C PHE A 38 -3.56 -7.30 14.53
N TYR A 39 -3.11 -6.12 14.90
CA TYR A 39 -3.96 -4.94 15.07
C TYR A 39 -4.65 -4.54 13.76
N LYS A 40 -5.96 -4.25 13.84
CA LYS A 40 -6.75 -3.80 12.69
C LYS A 40 -6.47 -2.37 12.28
N GLY A 41 -5.94 -1.55 13.20
CA GLY A 41 -5.52 -0.17 12.96
C GLY A 41 -4.95 0.44 14.22
N ILE A 42 -3.96 1.30 14.06
CA ILE A 42 -3.33 2.05 15.15
C ILE A 42 -3.00 3.44 14.65
N PHE A 43 -3.31 4.45 15.47
CA PHE A 43 -2.91 5.83 15.24
C PHE A 43 -2.23 6.40 16.48
N TYR A 44 -1.13 7.10 16.26
CA TYR A 44 -0.32 7.77 17.27
C TYR A 44 -0.45 9.29 17.13
N LYS A 45 -0.54 9.98 18.26
CA LYS A 45 -0.33 11.42 18.32
C LYS A 45 1.13 11.67 18.70
N PRO A 46 1.98 12.16 17.79
CA PRO A 46 3.39 12.32 18.08
C PRO A 46 3.63 13.47 19.07
N GLU A 47 4.53 13.27 20.01
CA GLU A 47 5.02 14.30 20.92
C GLU A 47 6.22 15.05 20.33
N THR A 48 6.94 14.41 19.44
CA THR A 48 8.10 14.98 18.73
C THR A 48 8.02 14.66 17.24
N ILE A 49 8.20 15.68 16.41
CA ILE A 49 8.28 15.56 14.96
C ILE A 49 9.63 16.11 14.51
N ILE A 50 10.39 15.29 13.79
CA ILE A 50 11.66 15.68 13.17
C ILE A 50 11.43 15.69 11.66
N LYS A 51 11.54 16.86 11.04
CA LYS A 51 11.46 17.04 9.59
C LYS A 51 12.87 17.22 9.05
N ILE A 52 13.28 16.34 8.16
CA ILE A 52 14.60 16.38 7.51
C ILE A 52 14.37 16.68 6.02
N ARG A 53 14.84 17.82 5.59
CA ARG A 53 14.92 18.25 4.18
C ARG A 53 16.29 18.89 3.99
N ASP A 54 16.36 20.04 3.35
CA ASP A 54 17.58 20.85 3.27
C ASP A 54 18.07 21.28 4.66
N ASN A 55 17.13 21.46 5.59
CA ASN A 55 17.36 21.76 7.01
C ASN A 55 16.62 20.76 7.91
N ILE A 56 17.18 20.52 9.11
CA ILE A 56 16.54 19.72 10.14
C ILE A 56 15.67 20.63 11.01
N LYS A 57 14.36 20.40 11.02
CA LYS A 57 13.42 21.09 11.91
C LYS A 57 12.86 20.10 12.93
N ILE A 58 13.03 20.42 14.22
CA ILE A 58 12.50 19.62 15.34
C ILE A 58 11.39 20.40 16.02
N VAL A 59 10.21 19.80 16.13
CA VAL A 59 9.07 20.32 16.88
C VAL A 59 8.74 19.29 17.95
N SER A 60 8.87 19.66 19.22
CA SER A 60 8.68 18.74 20.34
C SER A 60 7.94 19.41 21.48
N LYS A 61 7.09 18.62 22.15
CA LYS A 61 6.44 18.96 23.43
C LYS A 61 7.29 18.57 24.63
N LEU A 62 8.31 17.74 24.42
CA LEU A 62 9.20 17.21 25.45
C LEU A 62 10.54 17.96 25.48
N LYS A 63 11.13 18.09 26.66
CA LYS A 63 12.55 18.45 26.80
C LYS A 63 13.39 17.30 26.20
N HIS A 64 14.26 17.63 25.28
CA HIS A 64 15.06 16.60 24.57
C HIS A 64 15.99 15.87 25.54
N LYS A 65 15.76 14.59 25.74
CA LYS A 65 16.77 13.68 26.30
C LYS A 65 17.50 13.02 25.13
N LYS A 66 18.80 12.83 25.27
CA LYS A 66 19.58 12.02 24.28
C LYS A 66 18.95 10.64 24.15
N LEU A 67 18.39 10.33 23.00
CA LEU A 67 17.81 9.02 22.70
C LEU A 67 18.97 8.02 22.56
N LYS A 68 19.08 7.04 23.47
CA LYS A 68 19.95 5.88 23.27
C LYS A 68 19.26 4.94 22.29
N ILE A 69 19.78 4.84 21.08
CA ILE A 69 19.28 3.88 20.07
C ILE A 69 20.00 2.55 20.34
N SER A 70 19.28 1.57 20.87
CA SER A 70 19.79 0.19 20.95
C SER A 70 19.53 -0.53 19.63
N PHE A 71 20.59 -1.04 19.00
CA PHE A 71 20.48 -1.86 17.80
C PHE A 71 20.32 -3.33 18.22
N GLN A 72 19.14 -3.89 17.98
CA GLN A 72 18.94 -5.32 18.12
C GLN A 72 19.44 -6.04 16.85
N LYS A 73 20.19 -7.13 17.03
CA LYS A 73 20.56 -7.98 15.89
C LYS A 73 19.31 -8.67 15.32
N THR A 74 19.27 -8.84 14.00
CA THR A 74 18.24 -9.66 13.35
C THR A 74 18.45 -11.12 13.76
N GLN A 75 17.38 -11.75 14.23
CA GLN A 75 17.38 -13.17 14.60
C GLN A 75 16.43 -13.92 13.65
N VAL A 76 16.92 -14.95 13.02
CA VAL A 76 16.14 -15.81 12.11
C VAL A 76 16.20 -17.22 12.62
N SER A 77 15.04 -17.85 12.74
CA SER A 77 14.92 -19.24 13.21
C SER A 77 14.35 -20.20 12.18
N SER A 78 13.84 -19.68 11.04
CA SER A 78 13.31 -20.53 9.98
C SER A 78 13.30 -19.83 8.62
N PRO A 79 13.35 -20.58 7.50
CA PRO A 79 13.15 -20.01 6.18
C PRO A 79 11.70 -19.52 6.00
N PHE A 80 11.48 -18.62 5.03
CA PHE A 80 10.13 -18.23 4.65
C PHE A 80 9.36 -19.39 4.04
N LYS A 81 8.15 -19.60 4.54
CA LYS A 81 7.18 -20.55 3.99
C LYS A 81 6.02 -19.80 3.36
N MET A 82 5.65 -20.21 2.15
CA MET A 82 4.46 -19.67 1.48
C MET A 82 3.20 -20.37 2.01
N ASN A 83 2.13 -19.61 2.23
CA ASN A 83 0.86 -20.12 2.74
C ASN A 83 0.07 -20.92 1.71
N ILE A 84 0.28 -20.66 0.41
CA ILE A 84 -0.44 -21.29 -0.69
C ILE A 84 0.55 -21.84 -1.72
N LYS A 85 0.58 -23.17 -1.91
CA LYS A 85 1.35 -23.82 -3.00
C LYS A 85 0.60 -23.72 -4.31
N PHE A 86 1.29 -23.92 -5.45
CA PHE A 86 0.72 -23.75 -6.79
C PHE A 86 -0.58 -24.55 -7.03
N PRO A 87 -0.74 -25.81 -6.65
CA PRO A 87 -2.01 -26.55 -6.89
C PRO A 87 -3.21 -25.91 -6.21
N LYS A 88 -3.04 -25.36 -5.00
CA LYS A 88 -4.10 -24.62 -4.28
C LYS A 88 -4.33 -23.26 -4.94
N TYR A 89 -3.28 -22.57 -5.36
CA TYR A 89 -3.39 -21.31 -6.09
C TYR A 89 -4.15 -21.49 -7.41
N GLN A 90 -3.87 -22.56 -8.17
CA GLN A 90 -4.59 -22.91 -9.39
C GLN A 90 -6.10 -23.03 -9.17
N LYS A 91 -6.53 -23.77 -8.12
CA LYS A 91 -7.97 -23.90 -7.79
C LYS A 91 -8.64 -22.56 -7.50
N ILE A 92 -7.96 -21.67 -6.76
CA ILE A 92 -8.44 -20.31 -6.47
C ILE A 92 -8.50 -19.48 -7.75
N PHE A 93 -7.48 -19.56 -8.59
CA PHE A 93 -7.41 -18.90 -9.88
C PHE A 93 -8.57 -19.33 -10.78
N ASP A 94 -8.84 -20.65 -10.91
CA ASP A 94 -9.92 -21.19 -11.75
C ASP A 94 -11.29 -20.74 -11.25
N TYR A 95 -11.47 -20.68 -9.93
CA TYR A 95 -12.69 -20.13 -9.35
C TYR A 95 -12.90 -18.66 -9.76
N PHE A 96 -11.88 -17.80 -9.61
CA PHE A 96 -12.01 -16.40 -9.97
C PHE A 96 -12.07 -16.16 -11.48
N SER A 97 -11.40 -16.96 -12.29
CA SER A 97 -11.51 -16.90 -13.75
C SER A 97 -12.95 -17.19 -14.22
N ARG A 98 -13.65 -18.12 -13.56
CA ARG A 98 -15.08 -18.35 -13.82
C ARG A 98 -15.91 -17.14 -13.44
N LYS A 99 -15.63 -16.50 -12.28
CA LYS A 99 -16.34 -15.30 -11.82
C LYS A 99 -16.15 -14.11 -12.77
N ILE A 100 -14.96 -13.96 -13.34
CA ILE A 100 -14.66 -12.96 -14.37
C ILE A 100 -15.48 -13.25 -15.65
N ARG A 101 -15.50 -14.50 -16.14
CA ARG A 101 -16.28 -14.89 -17.32
C ARG A 101 -17.79 -14.72 -17.12
N GLN A 102 -18.27 -14.85 -15.88
CA GLN A 102 -19.68 -14.59 -15.50
C GLN A 102 -19.98 -13.08 -15.38
N GLY A 103 -19.00 -12.19 -15.59
CA GLY A 103 -19.17 -10.74 -15.48
C GLY A 103 -19.28 -10.20 -14.06
N GLU A 104 -18.98 -11.01 -13.03
CA GLU A 104 -19.08 -10.57 -11.63
C GLU A 104 -17.94 -9.62 -11.21
N THR A 105 -16.79 -9.74 -11.85
CA THR A 105 -15.64 -8.84 -11.67
C THR A 105 -14.80 -8.80 -12.94
N TYR A 106 -14.12 -7.67 -13.20
CA TYR A 106 -13.20 -7.53 -14.34
C TYR A 106 -11.77 -7.90 -13.96
N GLN A 107 -11.39 -7.65 -12.73
CA GLN A 107 -10.08 -7.96 -12.17
C GLN A 107 -10.21 -8.31 -10.69
N ILE A 108 -9.41 -9.27 -10.24
CA ILE A 108 -9.30 -9.65 -8.83
C ILE A 108 -7.84 -9.93 -8.45
N LYS A 109 -7.41 -9.52 -7.25
CA LYS A 109 -6.03 -9.68 -6.78
C LYS A 109 -5.91 -10.85 -5.81
N ILE A 110 -5.31 -11.97 -6.24
CA ILE A 110 -5.08 -13.15 -5.39
C ILE A 110 -3.84 -12.92 -4.54
N CYS A 111 -4.02 -12.92 -3.22
CA CYS A 111 -2.95 -12.69 -2.25
C CYS A 111 -2.23 -13.99 -1.90
N THR A 112 -0.89 -13.93 -1.88
CA THR A 112 -0.01 -14.96 -1.30
C THR A 112 0.80 -14.35 -0.16
N LYS A 113 1.11 -15.16 0.87
CA LYS A 113 1.85 -14.74 2.04
C LYS A 113 3.08 -15.60 2.24
N TYR A 114 4.15 -14.96 2.65
CA TYR A 114 5.42 -15.59 3.03
C TYR A 114 5.65 -15.30 4.49
N ARG A 115 5.83 -16.33 5.31
CA ARG A 115 6.02 -16.21 6.76
C ARG A 115 7.22 -17.03 7.23
N ASN A 116 7.91 -16.49 8.23
CA ASN A 116 8.93 -17.23 8.97
C ASN A 116 8.93 -16.83 10.45
N LYS A 117 9.61 -17.63 11.28
CA LYS A 117 9.92 -17.25 12.65
C LYS A 117 11.18 -16.41 12.63
N SER A 118 11.06 -15.14 12.98
CA SER A 118 12.18 -14.20 13.00
C SER A 118 11.84 -12.93 13.74
N LYS A 119 12.90 -12.26 14.20
CA LYS A 119 12.85 -10.91 14.73
C LYS A 119 13.84 -10.06 13.95
N ILE A 120 13.33 -9.11 13.17
CA ILE A 120 14.18 -8.23 12.36
C ILE A 120 14.57 -6.97 13.13
N ASN A 121 15.72 -6.41 12.78
CA ASN A 121 16.02 -5.02 13.10
C ASN A 121 15.36 -4.12 12.03
N PRO A 122 14.26 -3.43 12.35
CA PRO A 122 13.50 -2.69 11.34
C PRO A 122 14.28 -1.49 10.77
N ILE A 123 15.17 -0.89 11.55
CA ILE A 123 15.98 0.25 11.12
C ILE A 123 16.96 -0.20 10.04
N ASN A 124 17.73 -1.26 10.31
CA ASN A 124 18.69 -1.80 9.33
C ASN A 124 17.99 -2.29 8.07
N PHE A 125 16.85 -2.97 8.24
CA PHE A 125 16.05 -3.45 7.12
C PHE A 125 15.53 -2.28 6.27
N PHE A 126 15.00 -1.24 6.90
CA PHE A 126 14.50 -0.06 6.22
C PHE A 126 15.60 0.64 5.40
N TRP A 127 16.76 0.89 6.00
CA TRP A 127 17.87 1.55 5.30
C TRP A 127 18.39 0.73 4.11
N LYS A 128 18.51 -0.59 4.26
CA LYS A 128 18.88 -1.45 3.14
C LYS A 128 17.81 -1.46 2.05
N LEU A 129 16.54 -1.52 2.43
CA LEU A 129 15.42 -1.47 1.49
C LEU A 129 15.41 -0.14 0.71
N MET A 130 15.65 0.98 1.37
CA MET A 130 15.74 2.30 0.73
C MET A 130 16.93 2.41 -0.26
N LYS A 131 18.03 1.71 0.00
CA LYS A 131 19.16 1.65 -0.96
C LYS A 131 18.80 0.93 -2.24
N VAL A 132 18.02 -0.15 -2.13
CA VAL A 132 17.66 -1.03 -3.27
C VAL A 132 16.41 -0.52 -4.00
N ASN A 133 15.43 -0.02 -3.26
CA ASN A 133 14.12 0.33 -3.80
C ASN A 133 13.51 1.54 -3.06
N ALA A 134 14.12 2.72 -3.24
CA ALA A 134 13.56 3.96 -2.70
C ALA A 134 12.22 4.27 -3.37
N SER A 135 11.17 4.39 -2.58
CA SER A 135 9.81 4.68 -3.03
C SER A 135 9.24 5.92 -2.33
N PRO A 136 8.36 6.69 -3.01
CA PRO A 136 7.90 8.00 -2.49
C PRO A 136 7.04 7.90 -1.24
N GLU A 137 6.38 6.77 -1.02
CA GLU A 137 5.52 6.51 0.13
C GLU A 137 6.14 5.48 1.10
N ALA A 138 7.48 5.37 1.08
CA ALA A 138 8.18 4.49 2.02
C ALA A 138 7.99 4.96 3.46
N PHE A 139 7.81 4.02 4.37
CA PHE A 139 7.68 4.30 5.79
C PHE A 139 8.17 3.15 6.66
N MET A 140 8.41 3.47 7.91
CA MET A 140 8.71 2.48 8.95
C MET A 140 7.91 2.84 10.22
N ILE A 141 7.26 1.82 10.82
CA ILE A 141 6.79 1.87 12.20
C ILE A 141 7.67 0.93 13.02
N ARG A 142 8.11 1.41 14.16
CA ARG A 142 8.79 0.60 15.17
C ARG A 142 8.11 0.84 16.50
N ASP A 143 7.48 -0.20 17.01
CA ASP A 143 6.87 -0.24 18.33
C ASP A 143 7.58 -1.29 19.21
N LYS A 144 7.17 -1.41 20.46
CA LYS A 144 7.72 -2.39 21.41
C LYS A 144 7.51 -3.82 20.92
N ASP A 145 6.30 -4.14 20.44
CA ASP A 145 5.87 -5.49 20.13
C ASP A 145 5.82 -5.80 18.63
N TYR A 146 5.93 -4.77 17.78
CA TYR A 146 5.87 -4.96 16.33
C TYR A 146 6.66 -3.92 15.55
N SER A 147 6.91 -4.23 14.31
CA SER A 147 7.40 -3.26 13.34
C SER A 147 6.82 -3.49 11.95
N ILE A 148 6.68 -2.41 11.21
CA ILE A 148 6.27 -2.42 9.81
C ILE A 148 7.33 -1.67 9.02
N VAL A 149 7.84 -2.29 7.97
CA VAL A 149 8.75 -1.63 7.01
C VAL A 149 8.15 -1.73 5.62
N SER A 150 8.05 -0.62 4.93
CA SER A 150 7.37 -0.52 3.64
C SER A 150 8.12 0.35 2.67
N CYS A 151 8.17 -0.08 1.42
CA CYS A 151 8.57 0.69 0.24
C CYS A 151 7.39 0.88 -0.71
N SER A 152 6.25 1.31 -0.18
CA SER A 152 5.08 1.56 -1.02
C SER A 152 5.35 2.66 -2.04
N PRO A 153 5.02 2.46 -3.31
CA PRO A 153 5.13 3.51 -4.32
C PRO A 153 3.86 4.36 -4.45
N GLU A 154 2.72 3.91 -3.94
CA GLU A 154 1.41 4.37 -4.38
C GLU A 154 0.72 5.26 -3.35
N THR A 155 0.43 6.50 -3.76
CA THR A 155 -0.40 7.44 -3.00
C THR A 155 -1.87 7.18 -3.31
N LEU A 156 -2.65 6.76 -2.31
CA LEU A 156 -4.08 6.56 -2.45
C LEU A 156 -4.88 7.86 -2.23
N ILE A 157 -4.55 8.60 -1.19
CA ILE A 157 -5.22 9.84 -0.83
C ILE A 157 -4.20 10.93 -0.53
N ASN A 158 -4.38 12.10 -1.14
CA ASN A 158 -3.71 13.34 -0.75
C ASN A 158 -4.76 14.44 -0.75
N LYS A 159 -5.23 14.83 0.45
CA LYS A 159 -6.24 15.87 0.65
C LYS A 159 -5.61 17.12 1.22
N LYS A 160 -5.89 18.26 0.61
CA LYS A 160 -5.54 19.62 1.08
C LYS A 160 -6.75 20.54 0.96
N GLY A 161 -7.25 21.02 2.07
CA GLY A 161 -8.50 21.76 2.10
C GLY A 161 -9.66 20.95 1.51
N SER A 162 -10.38 21.50 0.55
CA SER A 162 -11.45 20.80 -0.20
C SER A 162 -10.95 19.95 -1.37
N ASN A 163 -9.68 20.05 -1.77
CA ASN A 163 -9.15 19.28 -2.89
C ASN A 163 -8.65 17.93 -2.44
N ILE A 164 -9.00 16.90 -3.18
CA ILE A 164 -8.52 15.54 -2.97
C ILE A 164 -7.91 14.99 -4.27
N PHE A 165 -6.82 14.25 -4.12
CA PHE A 165 -6.08 13.65 -5.23
C PHE A 165 -5.83 12.17 -4.94
N THR A 166 -5.84 11.37 -5.99
CA THR A 166 -5.30 10.01 -5.99
C THR A 166 -4.31 9.86 -7.14
N LYS A 167 -3.32 8.98 -6.97
CA LYS A 167 -2.23 8.82 -7.93
C LYS A 167 -2.01 7.33 -8.22
N PRO A 168 -2.91 6.69 -8.98
CA PRO A 168 -2.77 5.30 -9.36
C PRO A 168 -1.53 5.07 -10.25
N ILE A 169 -0.88 3.94 -9.99
CA ILE A 169 0.28 3.47 -10.73
C ILE A 169 -0.11 2.19 -11.47
N ALA A 170 0.15 2.15 -12.77
CA ALA A 170 0.11 0.93 -13.54
C ALA A 170 1.38 0.84 -14.39
N GLY A 171 2.17 -0.14 -14.12
CA GLY A 171 3.44 -0.35 -14.79
C GLY A 171 4.64 0.23 -14.04
N THR A 172 5.64 -0.62 -13.96
CA THR A 172 6.95 -0.31 -13.38
C THR A 172 8.02 -0.82 -14.33
N LEU A 173 8.95 0.04 -14.70
CA LEU A 173 10.07 -0.29 -15.57
C LEU A 173 11.38 -0.01 -14.83
N LYS A 174 12.23 -1.01 -14.73
CA LYS A 174 13.55 -0.87 -14.11
C LYS A 174 14.46 -0.03 -15.01
N LYS A 175 15.20 0.89 -14.41
CA LYS A 175 16.22 1.65 -15.13
C LYS A 175 17.37 0.75 -15.56
N ASN A 176 17.82 0.93 -16.79
CA ASN A 176 19.03 0.37 -17.35
C ASN A 176 19.78 1.42 -18.17
N ASN A 177 21.00 1.12 -18.56
CA ASN A 177 21.80 2.01 -19.39
C ASN A 177 21.10 2.29 -20.72
N GLY A 178 20.95 3.56 -21.07
CA GLY A 178 20.30 4.01 -22.30
C GLY A 178 18.78 4.16 -22.25
N LEU A 179 18.13 3.84 -21.11
CA LEU A 179 16.70 4.07 -20.91
C LEU A 179 16.45 5.41 -20.23
N ASP A 180 15.89 6.33 -20.96
CA ASP A 180 15.45 7.63 -20.47
C ASP A 180 13.93 7.68 -20.24
N LYS A 181 13.46 8.79 -19.69
CA LYS A 181 12.03 9.02 -19.41
C LYS A 181 11.15 8.99 -20.66
N LYS A 182 11.67 9.45 -21.84
CA LYS A 182 10.92 9.46 -23.11
C LYS A 182 10.74 8.03 -23.61
N LYS A 183 11.81 7.24 -23.59
CA LYS A 183 11.79 5.82 -23.98
C LYS A 183 10.90 4.98 -23.05
N ALA A 184 10.95 5.23 -21.73
CA ALA A 184 10.05 4.61 -20.77
C ALA A 184 8.60 4.94 -21.05
N LEU A 185 8.26 6.19 -21.38
CA LEU A 185 6.90 6.58 -21.76
C LEU A 185 6.43 5.86 -23.04
N LYS A 186 7.31 5.76 -24.05
CA LYS A 186 7.01 5.04 -25.30
C LYS A 186 6.77 3.56 -25.03
N PHE A 187 7.60 2.93 -24.20
CA PHE A 187 7.43 1.53 -23.77
C PHE A 187 6.04 1.29 -23.15
N PHE A 188 5.65 2.10 -22.16
CA PHE A 188 4.34 1.94 -21.51
C PHE A 188 3.17 2.18 -22.48
N LYS A 189 3.26 3.19 -23.36
CA LYS A 189 2.20 3.48 -24.34
C LYS A 189 2.00 2.35 -25.34
N ASN A 190 3.08 1.67 -25.73
CA ASN A 190 3.04 0.56 -26.68
C ASN A 190 2.60 -0.76 -26.05
N ASN A 191 2.62 -0.86 -24.70
CA ASN A 191 2.15 -2.04 -23.99
C ASN A 191 0.63 -1.97 -23.80
N ILE A 192 -0.10 -2.67 -24.69
CA ILE A 192 -1.57 -2.67 -24.70
C ILE A 192 -2.15 -3.18 -23.37
N LYS A 193 -1.56 -4.25 -22.77
CA LYS A 193 -2.01 -4.82 -21.50
C LYS A 193 -1.88 -3.80 -20.37
N GLU A 194 -0.69 -3.21 -20.20
CA GLU A 194 -0.43 -2.17 -19.18
C GLU A 194 -1.35 -0.95 -19.35
N THR A 195 -1.58 -0.54 -20.60
CA THR A 195 -2.46 0.60 -20.91
C THR A 195 -3.94 0.31 -20.58
N LYS A 196 -4.43 -0.90 -20.86
CA LYS A 196 -5.81 -1.32 -20.51
C LYS A 196 -5.97 -1.41 -19.00
N GLU A 197 -5.03 -2.05 -18.28
CA GLU A 197 -5.05 -2.14 -16.82
C GLU A 197 -5.00 -0.75 -16.18
N HIS A 198 -4.15 0.15 -16.69
CA HIS A 198 -4.05 1.51 -16.19
C HIS A 198 -5.35 2.29 -16.35
N ASN A 199 -6.01 2.20 -17.53
CA ASN A 199 -7.30 2.86 -17.77
C ASN A 199 -8.36 2.37 -16.78
N MET A 200 -8.45 1.05 -16.57
CA MET A 200 -9.40 0.46 -15.64
C MET A 200 -9.18 0.94 -14.19
N ILE A 201 -7.92 0.99 -13.74
CA ILE A 201 -7.59 1.49 -12.41
C ILE A 201 -7.94 2.99 -12.28
N VAL A 202 -7.62 3.80 -13.28
CA VAL A 202 -7.96 5.23 -13.29
C VAL A 202 -9.46 5.46 -13.23
N ASP A 203 -10.26 4.71 -14.00
CA ASP A 203 -11.71 4.85 -14.01
C ASP A 203 -12.33 4.41 -12.68
N MET A 204 -11.78 3.40 -12.05
CA MET A 204 -12.19 2.99 -10.71
C MET A 204 -11.88 4.06 -9.65
N GLU A 205 -10.69 4.65 -9.66
CA GLU A 205 -10.32 5.75 -8.76
C GLU A 205 -11.20 6.99 -8.99
N ARG A 206 -11.57 7.26 -10.25
CA ARG A 206 -12.54 8.31 -10.58
C ARG A 206 -13.92 8.01 -10.00
N SER A 207 -14.38 6.76 -10.13
CA SER A 207 -15.66 6.30 -9.57
C SER A 207 -15.67 6.46 -8.04
N ASP A 208 -14.59 6.09 -7.36
CA ASP A 208 -14.49 6.23 -5.91
C ASP A 208 -14.49 7.71 -5.49
N LEU A 209 -13.73 8.57 -6.17
CA LEU A 209 -13.75 10.01 -5.90
C LEU A 209 -15.13 10.64 -6.18
N SER A 210 -15.86 10.17 -7.19
CA SER A 210 -17.17 10.73 -7.56
C SER A 210 -18.22 10.56 -6.47
N LYS A 211 -18.07 9.59 -5.55
CA LYS A 211 -18.97 9.37 -4.41
C LYS A 211 -18.87 10.46 -3.35
N ILE A 212 -17.73 11.16 -3.27
CA ILE A 212 -17.40 12.13 -2.22
C ILE A 212 -17.09 13.52 -2.75
N CYS A 213 -17.03 13.69 -4.06
CA CYS A 213 -16.70 14.95 -4.72
C CYS A 213 -17.92 15.59 -5.36
N LYS A 214 -17.90 16.92 -5.50
CA LYS A 214 -18.92 17.68 -6.20
C LYS A 214 -19.04 17.19 -7.64
N PRO A 215 -20.26 17.06 -8.18
CA PRO A 215 -20.48 16.67 -9.58
C PRO A 215 -19.65 17.52 -10.55
N GLY A 216 -19.08 16.88 -11.57
CA GLY A 216 -18.27 17.54 -12.60
C GLY A 216 -16.85 17.96 -12.17
N THR A 217 -16.48 17.79 -10.88
CA THR A 217 -15.13 18.19 -10.39
C THR A 217 -14.10 17.08 -10.47
N VAL A 218 -14.51 15.82 -10.59
CA VAL A 218 -13.58 14.69 -10.71
C VAL A 218 -13.00 14.66 -12.13
N LYS A 219 -11.73 14.98 -12.24
CA LYS A 219 -11.01 15.11 -13.53
C LYS A 219 -9.65 14.44 -13.47
N ILE A 220 -9.21 13.93 -14.62
CA ILE A 220 -7.82 13.54 -14.82
C ILE A 220 -7.01 14.84 -14.93
N PHE A 221 -6.26 15.15 -13.86
CA PHE A 221 -5.46 16.37 -13.79
C PHE A 221 -4.16 16.25 -14.62
N LYS A 222 -3.54 15.07 -14.58
CA LYS A 222 -2.38 14.76 -15.41
C LYS A 222 -2.48 13.30 -15.87
N LYS A 223 -2.62 13.12 -17.18
CA LYS A 223 -2.84 11.80 -17.79
C LYS A 223 -1.52 11.14 -18.16
N LYS A 224 -1.33 9.88 -17.78
CA LYS A 224 -0.34 8.95 -18.30
C LYS A 224 1.07 9.55 -18.48
N PHE A 225 1.70 9.89 -17.39
CA PHE A 225 3.06 10.40 -17.37
C PHE A 225 4.00 9.44 -16.65
N VAL A 226 5.30 9.61 -16.88
CA VAL A 226 6.33 8.82 -16.23
C VAL A 226 6.89 9.60 -15.04
N GLU A 227 6.80 9.02 -13.85
CA GLU A 227 7.60 9.45 -12.70
C GLU A 227 8.91 8.68 -12.67
N GLU A 228 9.98 9.40 -12.50
CA GLU A 228 11.33 8.87 -12.47
C GLU A 228 11.83 8.79 -11.04
N TYR A 229 12.29 7.61 -10.64
CA TYR A 229 12.93 7.33 -9.35
C TYR A 229 14.37 6.84 -9.55
N LYS A 230 15.11 6.67 -8.47
CA LYS A 230 16.54 6.31 -8.53
C LYS A 230 16.80 5.07 -9.40
N HIS A 231 15.97 4.04 -9.30
CA HIS A 231 16.19 2.74 -9.93
C HIS A 231 15.07 2.29 -10.89
N LEU A 232 14.02 3.10 -11.04
CA LEU A 232 12.84 2.70 -11.82
C LEU A 232 12.03 3.90 -12.33
N TYR A 233 11.19 3.60 -13.31
CA TYR A 233 10.15 4.47 -13.84
C TYR A 233 8.77 3.92 -13.47
N HIS A 234 7.86 4.79 -13.05
CA HIS A 234 6.45 4.45 -12.86
C HIS A 234 5.58 5.16 -13.89
N TYR A 235 4.61 4.44 -14.44
CA TYR A 235 3.58 4.99 -15.31
C TYR A 235 2.37 5.38 -14.45
N VAL A 236 2.03 6.65 -14.43
CA VAL A 236 1.17 7.27 -13.42
C VAL A 236 0.10 8.13 -14.07
N THR A 237 -1.04 8.23 -13.41
CA THR A 237 -2.07 9.25 -13.70
C THR A 237 -2.42 9.96 -12.40
N LEU A 238 -2.65 11.25 -12.45
CA LEU A 238 -3.13 12.04 -11.32
C LEU A 238 -4.59 12.39 -11.53
N VAL A 239 -5.45 11.93 -10.63
CA VAL A 239 -6.89 12.23 -10.60
C VAL A 239 -7.15 13.21 -9.46
N LYS A 240 -7.96 14.23 -9.72
CA LYS A 240 -8.34 15.28 -8.77
C LYS A 240 -9.85 15.39 -8.68
N GLY A 241 -10.34 15.67 -7.47
CA GLY A 241 -11.72 16.07 -7.23
C GLY A 241 -11.82 17.16 -6.16
N GLN A 242 -12.96 17.83 -6.07
CA GLN A 242 -13.30 18.77 -5.02
C GLN A 242 -14.38 18.14 -4.13
N LEU A 243 -14.09 17.96 -2.85
CA LEU A 243 -14.99 17.34 -1.89
C LEU A 243 -16.34 18.10 -1.77
N ILE A 244 -17.40 17.36 -1.58
CA ILE A 244 -18.71 17.90 -1.20
C ILE A 244 -18.58 18.56 0.20
N ASN A 245 -19.39 19.57 0.47
CA ASN A 245 -19.45 20.19 1.79
C ASN A 245 -19.90 19.15 2.83
N LYS A 246 -19.33 19.23 4.04
CA LYS A 246 -19.66 18.35 5.19
C LYS A 246 -19.24 16.87 5.05
N ILE A 247 -18.36 16.53 4.09
CA ILE A 247 -17.74 15.20 4.03
C ILE A 247 -16.83 14.99 5.24
N ASP A 248 -17.01 13.90 5.94
CA ASP A 248 -16.17 13.51 7.08
C ASP A 248 -15.07 12.51 6.69
N LEU A 249 -14.22 12.17 7.67
CA LEU A 249 -13.14 11.21 7.49
C LEU A 249 -13.67 9.81 7.14
N LYS A 250 -14.78 9.41 7.76
CA LYS A 250 -15.39 8.08 7.54
C LYS A 250 -15.87 7.92 6.11
N ASP A 251 -16.47 8.96 5.54
CA ASP A 251 -16.94 8.96 4.14
C ASP A 251 -15.77 8.80 3.17
N ILE A 252 -14.68 9.55 3.41
CA ILE A 252 -13.46 9.46 2.60
C ILE A 252 -12.87 8.04 2.67
N ILE A 253 -12.77 7.48 3.89
CA ILE A 253 -12.24 6.12 4.08
C ILE A 253 -13.14 5.10 3.38
N LYS A 254 -14.45 5.14 3.58
CA LYS A 254 -15.39 4.19 2.96
C LYS A 254 -15.37 4.24 1.44
N SER A 255 -15.20 5.44 0.87
CA SER A 255 -15.15 5.60 -0.58
C SER A 255 -13.83 5.12 -1.17
N MET A 256 -12.70 5.55 -0.59
CA MET A 256 -11.38 5.37 -1.19
C MET A 256 -10.66 4.09 -0.75
N MET A 257 -10.94 3.58 0.46
CA MET A 257 -10.21 2.44 1.03
C MET A 257 -11.08 1.17 1.10
N PRO A 258 -10.46 -0.02 0.93
CA PRO A 258 -9.13 -0.22 0.42
C PRO A 258 -9.02 0.23 -1.05
N GLY A 259 -7.80 0.55 -1.50
CA GLY A 259 -7.55 0.99 -2.87
C GLY A 259 -7.91 -0.08 -3.88
N GLY A 260 -8.64 0.32 -4.91
CA GLY A 260 -9.11 -0.63 -5.91
C GLY A 260 -7.99 -1.24 -6.74
N SER A 261 -6.90 -0.51 -6.97
CA SER A 261 -5.69 -1.00 -7.67
C SER A 261 -5.11 -2.29 -7.07
N VAL A 262 -5.36 -2.56 -5.77
CA VAL A 262 -4.85 -3.74 -5.05
C VAL A 262 -5.92 -4.76 -4.67
N ILE A 263 -7.18 -4.50 -5.03
CA ILE A 263 -8.32 -5.39 -4.80
C ILE A 263 -8.84 -5.93 -6.12
N GLY A 264 -9.30 -5.05 -6.99
CA GLY A 264 -9.94 -5.34 -8.26
C GLY A 264 -11.18 -4.51 -8.49
N CYS A 265 -11.93 -4.79 -9.55
CA CYS A 265 -13.03 -3.97 -10.03
C CYS A 265 -14.20 -4.85 -10.56
N PRO A 266 -15.46 -4.55 -10.18
CA PRO A 266 -15.97 -3.51 -9.27
C PRO A 266 -15.57 -3.79 -7.81
N LYS A 267 -15.21 -2.73 -7.04
CA LYS A 267 -14.61 -2.86 -5.70
C LYS A 267 -15.41 -3.75 -4.75
N ILE A 268 -16.68 -3.42 -4.50
CA ILE A 268 -17.50 -4.09 -3.49
C ILE A 268 -17.67 -5.57 -3.84
N ARG A 269 -18.09 -5.87 -5.08
CA ARG A 269 -18.27 -7.26 -5.51
C ARG A 269 -16.97 -8.07 -5.43
N THR A 270 -15.87 -7.46 -5.82
CA THR A 270 -14.56 -8.12 -5.73
C THR A 270 -14.13 -8.40 -4.29
N LEU A 271 -14.41 -7.48 -3.36
CA LEU A 271 -14.17 -7.68 -1.93
C LEU A 271 -15.01 -8.82 -1.35
N GLU A 272 -16.29 -8.94 -1.73
CA GLU A 272 -17.16 -10.07 -1.34
C GLU A 272 -16.56 -11.39 -1.81
N LEU A 273 -16.17 -11.48 -3.09
CA LEU A 273 -15.55 -12.69 -3.65
C LEU A 273 -14.24 -13.06 -2.94
N LEU A 274 -13.40 -12.09 -2.63
CA LEU A 274 -12.17 -12.30 -1.86
C LEU A 274 -12.45 -12.77 -0.44
N ASN A 275 -13.39 -12.14 0.27
CA ASN A 275 -13.77 -12.52 1.62
C ASN A 275 -14.28 -13.96 1.71
N ASN A 276 -15.02 -14.41 0.71
CA ASN A 276 -15.55 -15.78 0.65
C ASN A 276 -14.44 -16.82 0.40
N GLN A 277 -13.36 -16.42 -0.25
CA GLN A 277 -12.29 -17.33 -0.68
C GLN A 277 -11.06 -17.29 0.23
N GLU A 278 -10.75 -16.16 0.85
CA GLU A 278 -9.60 -15.99 1.72
C GLU A 278 -9.88 -16.50 3.14
N ASN A 279 -9.12 -17.48 3.60
CA ASN A 279 -9.26 -18.05 4.94
C ASN A 279 -8.40 -17.36 6.01
N GLU A 280 -7.62 -16.36 5.62
CA GLU A 280 -6.68 -15.66 6.49
C GLU A 280 -6.81 -14.14 6.32
N ASP A 281 -6.66 -13.42 7.43
CA ASP A 281 -6.62 -11.95 7.41
C ASP A 281 -5.46 -11.44 6.57
N ARG A 282 -5.68 -10.38 5.79
CA ARG A 282 -4.60 -9.68 5.08
C ARG A 282 -3.74 -8.81 6.00
N ASN A 283 -4.14 -8.62 7.26
CA ASN A 283 -3.49 -7.75 8.23
C ASN A 283 -3.30 -6.33 7.68
N ILE A 284 -2.04 -5.89 7.61
CA ILE A 284 -1.69 -4.55 7.07
C ILE A 284 -1.71 -4.52 5.53
N TYR A 285 -1.56 -5.67 4.87
CA TYR A 285 -1.41 -5.73 3.42
C TYR A 285 -2.66 -5.24 2.70
N THR A 286 -2.50 -4.35 1.73
CA THR A 286 -3.58 -3.62 1.04
C THR A 286 -4.43 -2.70 1.92
N GLY A 287 -4.00 -2.49 3.16
CA GLY A 287 -4.46 -1.40 4.01
C GLY A 287 -3.82 -0.06 3.59
N SER A 288 -3.87 0.92 4.48
CA SER A 288 -3.35 2.27 4.21
C SER A 288 -2.60 2.83 5.41
N PHE A 289 -1.40 3.38 5.17
CA PHE A 289 -0.63 4.13 6.16
C PHE A 289 -0.60 5.60 5.80
N GLY A 290 -0.69 6.47 6.81
CA GLY A 290 -0.63 7.88 6.55
C GLY A 290 -0.82 8.73 7.78
N PHE A 291 -1.18 9.98 7.54
CA PHE A 291 -1.42 10.95 8.61
C PHE A 291 -2.64 11.81 8.33
N ILE A 292 -3.20 12.34 9.43
CA ILE A 292 -4.30 13.31 9.44
C ILE A 292 -3.87 14.47 10.30
N LYS A 293 -3.87 15.67 9.76
CA LYS A 293 -3.57 16.91 10.48
C LYS A 293 -4.82 17.44 11.19
N TYR A 294 -4.62 18.34 12.16
CA TYR A 294 -5.71 19.00 12.88
C TYR A 294 -6.70 19.76 11.96
N ASN A 295 -6.20 20.32 10.83
CA ASN A 295 -7.03 21.00 9.82
C ASN A 295 -7.72 20.02 8.86
N LYS A 296 -7.71 18.72 9.18
CA LYS A 296 -8.27 17.63 8.37
C LYS A 296 -7.57 17.40 7.02
N ASP A 297 -6.44 18.03 6.77
CA ASP A 297 -5.57 17.61 5.66
C ASP A 297 -5.01 16.23 5.96
N MET A 298 -4.92 15.39 4.94
CA MET A 298 -4.46 14.02 5.12
C MET A 298 -3.71 13.48 3.91
N ARG A 299 -2.86 12.50 4.16
CA ARG A 299 -2.20 11.73 3.11
C ARG A 299 -2.13 10.27 3.55
N PHE A 300 -2.56 9.38 2.66
CA PHE A 300 -2.52 7.93 2.85
C PHE A 300 -1.97 7.26 1.61
N ASN A 301 -1.10 6.27 1.83
CA ASN A 301 -0.61 5.36 0.81
C ASN A 301 -1.43 4.07 0.80
N ILE A 302 -1.11 3.17 -0.11
CA ILE A 302 -1.51 1.75 -0.07
C ILE A 302 -0.36 0.95 0.53
N ILE A 303 -0.61 0.12 1.53
CA ILE A 303 0.43 -0.72 2.15
C ILE A 303 0.70 -1.93 1.27
N ILE A 304 1.71 -1.82 0.43
CA ILE A 304 2.26 -2.88 -0.42
C ILE A 304 3.78 -2.86 -0.34
N ARG A 305 4.44 -3.91 -0.81
CA ARG A 305 5.92 -4.04 -0.72
C ARG A 305 6.40 -3.83 0.71
N SER A 306 5.77 -4.54 1.63
CA SER A 306 5.95 -4.34 3.07
C SER A 306 6.25 -5.65 3.77
N ILE A 307 6.98 -5.54 4.88
CA ILE A 307 7.16 -6.61 5.86
C ILE A 307 6.55 -6.19 7.17
N LEU A 308 5.74 -7.07 7.75
CA LEU A 308 5.24 -6.98 9.11
C LEU A 308 6.05 -7.94 9.99
N ASN A 309 6.60 -7.43 11.09
CA ASN A 309 7.19 -8.26 12.14
C ASN A 309 6.37 -8.11 13.42
N TYR A 310 5.87 -9.23 13.95
CA TYR A 310 5.00 -9.26 15.12
C TYR A 310 5.13 -10.60 15.84
N LYS A 311 5.27 -10.59 17.17
CA LYS A 311 5.38 -11.80 18.01
C LYS A 311 6.40 -12.82 17.47
N ASN A 312 7.58 -12.37 17.08
CA ASN A 312 8.65 -13.19 16.50
C ASN A 312 8.31 -13.87 15.16
N PHE A 313 7.33 -13.36 14.42
CA PHE A 313 7.05 -13.74 13.05
C PHE A 313 7.28 -12.56 12.11
N SER A 314 7.80 -12.85 10.94
CA SER A 314 7.80 -11.90 9.81
C SER A 314 6.84 -12.39 8.72
N GLU A 315 6.06 -11.47 8.20
CA GLU A 315 5.10 -11.70 7.11
C GLU A 315 5.35 -10.73 5.97
N ILE A 316 5.49 -11.25 4.76
CA ILE A 316 5.51 -10.50 3.51
C ILE A 316 4.31 -10.98 2.70
N SER A 317 3.53 -10.05 2.14
CA SER A 317 2.38 -10.37 1.29
C SER A 317 2.55 -9.76 -0.08
N ALA A 318 2.09 -10.47 -1.10
CA ALA A 318 2.06 -10.00 -2.48
C ALA A 318 0.79 -10.49 -3.18
N ALA A 319 0.32 -9.74 -4.19
CA ALA A 319 -0.83 -10.14 -5.01
C ALA A 319 -0.61 -9.79 -6.48
N SER A 320 -1.08 -10.66 -7.36
CA SER A 320 -1.18 -10.42 -8.79
C SER A 320 -2.63 -10.28 -9.23
N GLY A 321 -2.84 -9.61 -10.34
CA GLY A 321 -4.17 -9.28 -10.86
C GLY A 321 -4.65 -10.26 -11.90
N VAL A 322 -5.58 -11.12 -11.54
CA VAL A 322 -6.26 -12.02 -12.50
C VAL A 322 -7.24 -11.22 -13.34
N VAL A 323 -7.10 -11.29 -14.63
CA VAL A 323 -8.01 -10.77 -15.67
C VAL A 323 -8.36 -11.89 -16.63
N LEU A 324 -9.25 -11.62 -17.60
CA LEU A 324 -9.78 -12.64 -18.53
C LEU A 324 -8.67 -13.43 -19.25
N ASP A 325 -7.60 -12.75 -19.67
CA ASP A 325 -6.49 -13.34 -20.42
C ASP A 325 -5.32 -13.84 -19.54
N SER A 326 -5.50 -13.86 -18.23
CA SER A 326 -4.49 -14.34 -17.29
C SER A 326 -4.35 -15.87 -17.30
N THR A 327 -3.16 -16.34 -16.94
CA THR A 327 -2.92 -17.77 -16.64
C THR A 327 -2.39 -17.93 -15.22
N ALA A 328 -2.82 -18.98 -14.53
CA ALA A 328 -2.45 -19.21 -13.15
C ALA A 328 -0.94 -19.23 -12.92
N LYS A 329 -0.18 -19.84 -13.83
CA LYS A 329 1.28 -19.96 -13.74
C LYS A 329 1.95 -18.58 -13.79
N LYS A 330 1.51 -17.71 -14.70
CA LYS A 330 2.06 -16.34 -14.84
C LYS A 330 1.76 -15.51 -13.59
N GLU A 331 0.50 -15.52 -13.14
CA GLU A 331 0.08 -14.74 -11.96
C GLU A 331 0.72 -15.24 -10.66
N PHE A 332 0.88 -16.56 -10.51
CA PHE A 332 1.60 -17.13 -9.38
C PHE A 332 3.08 -16.70 -9.34
N ASN A 333 3.74 -16.73 -10.50
CA ASN A 333 5.13 -16.26 -10.63
C ASN A 333 5.23 -14.74 -10.37
N GLU A 334 4.27 -13.95 -10.84
CA GLU A 334 4.22 -12.49 -10.60
C GLU A 334 4.12 -12.19 -9.11
N ASN A 335 3.32 -12.95 -8.33
CA ASN A 335 3.27 -12.84 -6.88
C ASN A 335 4.64 -13.04 -6.25
N TYR A 336 5.36 -14.08 -6.67
CA TYR A 336 6.71 -14.34 -6.17
C TYR A 336 7.67 -13.21 -6.55
N ILE A 337 7.65 -12.72 -7.78
CA ILE A 337 8.50 -11.61 -8.25
C ILE A 337 8.25 -10.35 -7.42
N LYS A 338 7.00 -10.04 -7.08
CA LYS A 338 6.65 -8.89 -6.25
C LYS A 338 7.15 -9.01 -4.80
N ALA A 339 7.24 -10.23 -4.25
CA ALA A 339 7.78 -10.49 -2.92
C ALA A 339 9.31 -10.62 -2.92
N LYS A 340 9.90 -11.02 -4.04
CA LYS A 340 11.30 -11.44 -4.18
C LYS A 340 12.31 -10.44 -3.61
N SER A 341 12.15 -9.15 -3.91
CA SER A 341 13.07 -8.12 -3.44
C SER A 341 13.12 -8.00 -1.92
N LEU A 342 11.98 -8.20 -1.24
CA LEU A 342 11.92 -8.22 0.23
C LEU A 342 12.47 -9.52 0.80
N LEU A 343 12.20 -10.65 0.16
CA LEU A 343 12.72 -11.96 0.56
C LEU A 343 14.24 -12.02 0.43
N GLU A 344 14.80 -11.55 -0.70
CA GLU A 344 16.25 -11.51 -0.93
C GLU A 344 16.96 -10.55 0.02
N LEU A 345 16.38 -9.36 0.21
CA LEU A 345 16.93 -8.40 1.16
C LEU A 345 16.96 -8.97 2.58
N TYR A 346 15.91 -9.68 2.96
CA TYR A 346 15.84 -10.33 4.25
C TYR A 346 16.94 -11.39 4.40
N LEU A 347 17.15 -12.23 3.39
CA LEU A 347 18.22 -13.25 3.39
C LEU A 347 19.61 -12.61 3.50
N SER A 348 19.84 -11.46 2.85
CA SER A 348 21.13 -10.73 2.95
C SER A 348 21.43 -10.19 4.34
N LEU A 349 20.45 -10.16 5.26
CA LEU A 349 20.65 -9.75 6.66
C LEU A 349 21.09 -10.91 7.57
N ILE A 350 20.96 -12.15 7.10
CA ILE A 350 21.28 -13.35 7.88
C ILE A 350 22.76 -13.70 7.77
N HIS A 351 23.38 -13.32 6.65
CA HIS A 351 24.76 -13.67 6.32
C HIS A 351 25.81 -12.64 6.77
N ILE A 352 25.46 -11.76 7.75
CA ILE A 352 26.38 -10.77 8.31
C ILE A 352 26.57 -11.07 9.83
#